data_4b689ec0b9716c77dfa3ed272a697451
#
_entry.id   4b689ec0b9716c77dfa3ed272a697451
#
_cell.length_a   1.000
_cell.length_b   1.000
_cell.length_c   1.000
_cell.angle_alpha   90.00
_cell.angle_beta   90.00
_cell.angle_gamma   90.00
#
_symmetry.space_group_name_H-M   'P 1'
#
loop_
_entity.id
_entity.type
_entity.pdbx_description
1 polymer ?
#
loop_
_entity_poly.entity_id
_entity_poly.type
_entity_poly.pdbx_seq_one_letter_code
_entity_poly.pdbx_strand_id
1 'polypeptide(L)'
;MIGLQDNRRKFSDNEKQVLFDEVHGRCPICGRRLTHSKNGHFYRTFEVAHIYPANPKTEEEKLLATEERLSDDVNSLKNVVAVCRICHKKFDTPRTIDEYRTWVRMKKKLLQENEIKDNYALFNIEDDIAVVMKTLNSVAIEEAMVPLSLTSLKVDEKANDTLPYVLKRTIKNNVVDYFDFIRKGFADIDKVTPYKFSTIAAQIRSFYCKCMQINNNQEVI
;
A
#
# COMPACT_ATOMS: atom_id res chain seq x y z
N MET A 1 7.40 2.14 -47.00
CA MET A 1 7.42 2.68 -45.62
C MET A 1 6.31 1.97 -44.86
N ILE A 2 6.65 1.00 -44.04
CA ILE A 2 5.70 0.32 -43.14
C ILE A 2 5.40 1.33 -42.07
N GLY A 3 4.19 1.87 -42.03
CA GLY A 3 3.79 2.80 -40.97
C GLY A 3 3.91 2.14 -39.63
N LEU A 4 4.67 2.71 -38.72
CA LEU A 4 4.76 2.29 -37.33
C LEU A 4 3.34 2.35 -36.77
N GLN A 5 2.76 1.20 -36.48
CA GLN A 5 1.44 1.09 -35.90
C GLN A 5 1.51 1.68 -34.49
N ASP A 6 0.76 2.75 -34.22
CA ASP A 6 0.73 3.36 -32.87
C ASP A 6 0.07 2.37 -31.91
N ASN A 7 0.87 1.78 -31.01
CA ASN A 7 0.41 0.83 -30.00
C ASN A 7 -0.24 1.50 -28.78
N ARG A 8 -0.28 2.84 -28.72
CA ARG A 8 -0.95 3.57 -27.65
C ARG A 8 -2.46 3.47 -27.79
N ARG A 9 -3.13 2.97 -26.75
CA ARG A 9 -4.58 3.05 -26.65
C ARG A 9 -5.03 4.23 -25.78
N LYS A 10 -6.26 4.65 -25.98
CA LYS A 10 -6.91 5.59 -25.06
C LYS A 10 -7.43 4.84 -23.85
N PHE A 11 -7.07 5.30 -22.64
CA PHE A 11 -7.63 4.83 -21.40
C PHE A 11 -9.00 5.45 -21.16
N SER A 12 -9.98 4.63 -20.75
CA SER A 12 -11.31 5.08 -20.36
C SER A 12 -11.25 5.96 -19.10
N ASP A 13 -12.31 6.67 -18.81
CA ASP A 13 -12.38 7.51 -17.60
C ASP A 13 -12.38 6.67 -16.32
N ASN A 14 -12.94 5.44 -16.35
CA ASN A 14 -12.87 4.50 -15.23
C ASN A 14 -11.42 4.04 -14.98
N GLU A 15 -10.68 3.66 -16.03
CA GLU A 15 -9.27 3.29 -15.89
C GLU A 15 -8.41 4.45 -15.39
N LYS A 16 -8.67 5.66 -15.86
CA LYS A 16 -8.01 6.87 -15.34
C LYS A 16 -8.37 7.13 -13.88
N GLN A 17 -9.61 6.80 -13.46
CA GLN A 17 -9.99 6.88 -12.04
C GLN A 17 -9.18 5.88 -11.21
N VAL A 18 -9.09 4.62 -11.62
CA VAL A 18 -8.27 3.60 -10.96
C VAL A 18 -6.83 4.06 -10.80
N LEU A 19 -6.21 4.59 -11.86
CA LEU A 19 -4.83 5.10 -11.81
C LEU A 19 -4.68 6.34 -10.92
N PHE A 20 -5.69 7.19 -10.84
CA PHE A 20 -5.70 8.36 -9.98
C PHE A 20 -5.80 7.97 -8.49
N ASP A 21 -6.65 6.99 -8.18
CA ASP A 21 -6.84 6.47 -6.83
C ASP A 21 -5.60 5.68 -6.36
N GLU A 22 -4.97 4.93 -7.26
CA GLU A 22 -3.73 4.20 -7.01
C GLU A 22 -2.62 5.11 -6.46
N VAL A 23 -2.53 6.34 -6.97
CA VAL A 23 -1.52 7.33 -6.53
C VAL A 23 -2.06 8.33 -5.49
N HIS A 24 -3.24 8.07 -4.90
CA HIS A 24 -3.89 8.94 -3.91
C HIS A 24 -4.04 10.39 -4.36
N GLY A 25 -4.31 10.60 -5.65
CA GLY A 25 -4.48 11.93 -6.24
C GLY A 25 -3.22 12.79 -6.24
N ARG A 26 -2.03 12.21 -6.03
CA ARG A 26 -0.74 12.90 -6.04
C ARG A 26 0.25 12.23 -7.00
N CYS A 27 1.10 13.05 -7.61
CA CYS A 27 2.19 12.52 -8.43
C CYS A 27 3.18 11.73 -7.56
N PRO A 28 3.38 10.43 -7.82
CA PRO A 28 4.23 9.59 -6.96
C PRO A 28 5.71 9.96 -7.06
N ILE A 29 6.09 10.79 -8.04
CA ILE A 29 7.47 11.23 -8.25
C ILE A 29 7.78 12.53 -7.49
N CYS A 30 6.86 13.51 -7.48
CA CYS A 30 7.13 14.84 -6.91
C CYS A 30 6.11 15.27 -5.85
N GLY A 31 5.14 14.45 -5.49
CA GLY A 31 4.13 14.75 -4.48
C GLY A 31 3.07 15.79 -4.86
N ARG A 32 3.18 16.43 -6.05
CA ARG A 32 2.22 17.46 -6.50
C ARG A 32 0.81 16.87 -6.63
N ARG A 33 -0.20 17.62 -6.20
CA ARG A 33 -1.60 17.25 -6.44
C ARG A 33 -1.88 17.14 -7.93
N LEU A 34 -2.61 16.09 -8.31
CA LEU A 34 -3.06 15.82 -9.69
C LEU A 34 -4.45 16.39 -9.96
N THR A 35 -4.87 17.35 -9.14
CA THR A 35 -6.09 18.12 -9.30
C THR A 35 -5.81 19.60 -9.11
N HIS A 36 -6.62 20.45 -9.72
CA HIS A 36 -6.70 21.87 -9.39
C HIS A 36 -8.16 22.30 -9.23
N SER A 37 -8.38 23.36 -8.47
CA SER A 37 -9.69 23.99 -8.32
C SER A 37 -9.77 25.27 -9.16
N LYS A 38 -10.90 25.46 -9.84
CA LYS A 38 -11.23 26.71 -10.56
C LYS A 38 -12.72 26.95 -10.45
N ASN A 39 -13.11 28.15 -10.01
CA ASN A 39 -14.51 28.54 -9.85
C ASN A 39 -15.33 27.55 -8.96
N GLY A 40 -14.75 27.04 -7.88
CA GLY A 40 -15.39 26.07 -7.00
C GLY A 40 -15.45 24.63 -7.51
N HIS A 41 -14.99 24.38 -8.72
CA HIS A 41 -14.96 23.03 -9.31
C HIS A 41 -13.55 22.44 -9.28
N PHE A 42 -13.45 21.11 -9.14
CA PHE A 42 -12.20 20.36 -9.19
C PHE A 42 -12.01 19.70 -10.55
N TYR A 43 -10.81 19.81 -11.07
CA TYR A 43 -10.40 19.23 -12.36
C TYR A 43 -9.17 18.35 -12.16
N ARG A 44 -9.17 17.17 -12.79
CA ARG A 44 -8.01 16.30 -12.85
C ARG A 44 -6.99 16.84 -13.86
N THR A 45 -5.69 16.82 -13.50
CA THR A 45 -4.60 17.41 -14.30
C THR A 45 -3.42 16.45 -14.41
N PHE A 46 -3.67 15.18 -14.53
CA PHE A 46 -2.63 14.19 -14.71
C PHE A 46 -2.58 13.67 -16.15
N GLU A 47 -1.46 13.07 -16.47
CA GLU A 47 -1.24 12.30 -17.69
C GLU A 47 -0.99 10.84 -17.31
N VAL A 48 -1.39 9.92 -18.18
CA VAL A 48 -1.10 8.49 -18.05
C VAL A 48 0.24 8.22 -18.72
N ALA A 49 1.27 7.96 -17.93
CA ALA A 49 2.62 7.69 -18.40
C ALA A 49 2.85 6.17 -18.51
N HIS A 50 3.42 5.71 -19.63
CA HIS A 50 3.88 4.36 -19.79
C HIS A 50 5.27 4.21 -19.17
N ILE A 51 5.46 3.19 -18.31
CA ILE A 51 6.75 2.86 -17.70
C ILE A 51 7.64 2.22 -18.77
N TYR A 52 7.26 1.05 -19.30
CA TYR A 52 7.83 0.57 -20.54
C TYR A 52 7.09 1.26 -21.71
N PRO A 53 7.81 1.91 -22.64
CA PRO A 53 7.18 2.72 -23.69
C PRO A 53 6.27 1.89 -24.58
N ALA A 54 5.11 2.47 -24.98
CA ALA A 54 4.18 1.81 -25.88
C ALA A 54 4.77 1.68 -27.32
N ASN A 55 5.56 2.67 -27.73
CA ASN A 55 6.23 2.71 -29.03
C ASN A 55 7.72 3.04 -28.78
N PRO A 56 8.53 2.09 -28.32
CA PRO A 56 9.93 2.34 -28.04
C PRO A 56 10.69 2.65 -29.34
N LYS A 57 11.62 3.61 -29.28
CA LYS A 57 12.59 3.81 -30.35
C LYS A 57 13.65 2.69 -30.30
N THR A 58 14.33 2.44 -31.41
CA THR A 58 15.37 1.39 -31.48
C THR A 58 16.41 1.52 -30.36
N GLU A 59 16.76 2.74 -29.96
CA GLU A 59 17.71 3.01 -28.87
C GLU A 59 17.10 2.66 -27.51
N GLU A 60 15.81 2.96 -27.28
CA GLU A 60 15.11 2.58 -26.06
C GLU A 60 14.89 1.07 -25.96
N GLU A 61 14.60 0.40 -27.08
CA GLU A 61 14.51 -1.08 -27.13
C GLU A 61 15.83 -1.73 -26.67
N LYS A 62 16.96 -1.26 -27.20
CA LYS A 62 18.28 -1.73 -26.79
C LYS A 62 18.58 -1.42 -25.33
N LEU A 63 18.23 -0.19 -24.89
CA LEU A 63 18.45 0.27 -23.54
C LEU A 63 17.67 -0.57 -22.50
N LEU A 64 16.44 -0.94 -22.83
CA LEU A 64 15.53 -1.65 -21.93
C LEU A 64 15.46 -3.16 -22.19
N ALA A 65 16.29 -3.71 -23.09
CA ALA A 65 16.22 -5.11 -23.53
C ALA A 65 16.37 -6.13 -22.39
N THR A 66 17.17 -5.80 -21.37
CA THR A 66 17.43 -6.66 -20.20
C THR A 66 16.71 -6.21 -18.93
N GLU A 67 15.95 -5.12 -19.03
CA GLU A 67 15.24 -4.56 -17.88
C GLU A 67 13.90 -5.29 -17.63
N GLU A 68 13.51 -5.33 -16.37
CA GLU A 68 12.26 -5.95 -15.98
C GLU A 68 11.05 -5.20 -16.57
N ARG A 69 10.09 -5.94 -17.10
CA ARG A 69 8.80 -5.43 -17.57
C ARG A 69 7.70 -5.81 -16.58
N LEU A 70 6.83 -4.85 -16.24
CA LEU A 70 5.71 -5.06 -15.32
C LEU A 70 4.54 -5.81 -15.95
N SER A 71 4.48 -5.85 -17.28
CA SER A 71 3.50 -6.59 -18.07
C SER A 71 4.00 -6.77 -19.51
N ASP A 72 3.60 -7.87 -20.14
CA ASP A 72 3.81 -8.08 -21.58
C ASP A 72 2.93 -7.18 -22.43
N ASP A 73 1.72 -6.87 -21.95
CA ASP A 73 0.86 -5.85 -22.55
C ASP A 73 1.33 -4.46 -22.11
N VAL A 74 1.86 -3.69 -23.06
CA VAL A 74 2.33 -2.33 -22.82
C VAL A 74 1.22 -1.39 -22.33
N ASN A 75 -0.05 -1.67 -22.67
CA ASN A 75 -1.21 -0.89 -22.26
C ASN A 75 -1.90 -1.42 -21.00
N SER A 76 -1.32 -2.41 -20.34
CA SER A 76 -1.79 -2.89 -19.03
C SER A 76 -1.73 -1.78 -17.99
N LEU A 77 -2.70 -1.72 -17.08
CA LEU A 77 -2.68 -0.80 -15.92
C LEU A 77 -1.46 -1.04 -15.02
N LYS A 78 -0.85 -2.23 -15.08
CA LYS A 78 0.42 -2.52 -14.38
C LYS A 78 1.62 -1.77 -14.99
N ASN A 79 1.56 -1.43 -16.27
CA ASN A 79 2.64 -0.73 -16.99
C ASN A 79 2.45 0.77 -17.10
N VAL A 80 1.36 1.32 -16.59
CA VAL A 80 1.07 2.76 -16.66
C VAL A 80 0.82 3.36 -15.29
N VAL A 81 1.02 4.66 -15.14
CA VAL A 81 0.85 5.36 -13.87
C VAL A 81 0.36 6.80 -14.11
N ALA A 82 -0.49 7.31 -13.20
CA ALA A 82 -0.91 8.69 -13.21
C ALA A 82 0.18 9.60 -12.63
N VAL A 83 0.65 10.56 -13.42
CA VAL A 83 1.71 11.51 -13.03
C VAL A 83 1.40 12.93 -13.49
N CYS A 84 2.06 13.92 -12.93
CA CYS A 84 1.98 15.28 -13.46
C CYS A 84 2.74 15.39 -14.77
N ARG A 85 2.29 16.30 -15.64
CA ARG A 85 2.90 16.56 -16.95
C ARG A 85 4.41 16.81 -16.91
N ILE A 86 4.89 17.49 -15.88
CA ILE A 86 6.33 17.79 -15.74
C ILE A 86 7.15 16.53 -15.52
N CYS A 87 6.71 15.64 -14.60
CA CYS A 87 7.41 14.38 -14.34
C CYS A 87 7.32 13.43 -15.54
N HIS A 88 6.16 13.37 -16.21
CA HIS A 88 6.01 12.60 -17.45
C HIS A 88 7.03 13.05 -18.51
N LYS A 89 7.06 14.34 -18.80
CA LYS A 89 7.99 14.88 -19.82
C LYS A 89 9.46 14.64 -19.46
N LYS A 90 9.84 14.78 -18.18
CA LYS A 90 11.22 14.50 -17.73
C LYS A 90 11.60 13.03 -17.94
N PHE A 91 10.70 12.12 -17.62
CA PHE A 91 10.93 10.68 -17.77
C PHE A 91 11.10 10.26 -19.24
N ASP A 92 10.35 10.88 -20.16
CA ASP A 92 10.38 10.50 -21.59
C ASP A 92 11.52 11.17 -22.38
N THR A 93 12.31 12.11 -21.79
CA THR A 93 13.17 12.96 -22.63
C THR A 93 14.54 13.30 -21.98
N PRO A 94 15.55 12.49 -22.21
CA PRO A 94 15.58 11.09 -22.62
C PRO A 94 15.33 10.16 -21.42
N ARG A 95 14.75 9.00 -21.65
CA ARG A 95 14.62 7.96 -20.64
C ARG A 95 15.97 7.36 -20.30
N THR A 96 16.27 7.19 -19.00
CA THR A 96 17.48 6.54 -18.51
C THR A 96 17.15 5.22 -17.78
N ILE A 97 18.13 4.31 -17.70
CA ILE A 97 17.95 3.02 -16.99
C ILE A 97 17.62 3.25 -15.51
N ASP A 98 18.31 4.18 -14.84
CA ASP A 98 18.12 4.43 -13.42
C ASP A 98 16.72 5.00 -13.11
N GLU A 99 16.24 5.92 -13.96
CA GLU A 99 14.88 6.43 -13.84
C GLU A 99 13.87 5.32 -14.13
N TYR A 100 14.07 4.51 -15.17
CA TYR A 100 13.22 3.38 -15.48
C TYR A 100 13.08 2.42 -14.29
N ARG A 101 14.20 1.97 -13.73
CA ARG A 101 14.23 1.10 -12.53
C ARG A 101 13.53 1.74 -11.32
N THR A 102 13.69 3.05 -11.16
CA THR A 102 13.01 3.81 -10.09
C THR A 102 11.52 3.81 -10.28
N TRP A 103 11.04 4.01 -11.51
CA TRP A 103 9.61 3.98 -11.83
C TRP A 103 9.01 2.56 -11.70
N VAL A 104 9.75 1.52 -12.09
CA VAL A 104 9.35 0.11 -11.87
C VAL A 104 9.19 -0.17 -10.38
N ARG A 105 10.17 0.19 -9.56
CA ARG A 105 10.09 0.00 -8.09
C ARG A 105 8.92 0.75 -7.47
N MET A 106 8.73 2.01 -7.86
CA MET A 106 7.62 2.84 -7.40
C MET A 106 6.27 2.21 -7.76
N LYS A 107 6.09 1.74 -8.99
CA LYS A 107 4.84 1.11 -9.43
C LYS A 107 4.56 -0.20 -8.68
N LYS A 108 5.58 -1.04 -8.49
CA LYS A 108 5.46 -2.26 -7.68
C LYS A 108 4.98 -1.95 -6.27
N LYS A 109 5.56 -0.93 -5.64
CA LYS A 109 5.15 -0.49 -4.30
C LYS A 109 3.69 -0.06 -4.28
N LEU A 110 3.24 0.77 -5.23
CA LEU A 110 1.84 1.20 -5.34
C LEU A 110 0.89 0.00 -5.51
N LEU A 111 1.22 -0.95 -6.38
CA LEU A 111 0.40 -2.15 -6.59
C LEU A 111 0.29 -2.98 -5.30
N GLN A 112 1.38 -3.19 -4.58
CA GLN A 112 1.40 -3.91 -3.31
C GLN A 112 0.57 -3.20 -2.23
N GLU A 113 0.72 -1.88 -2.08
CA GLU A 113 -0.04 -1.09 -1.11
C GLU A 113 -1.55 -1.14 -1.38
N ASN A 114 -1.97 -1.08 -2.65
CA ASN A 114 -3.37 -1.17 -3.00
C ASN A 114 -3.92 -2.59 -2.80
N GLU A 115 -3.17 -3.63 -3.15
CA GLU A 115 -3.57 -5.02 -2.89
C GLU A 115 -3.72 -5.31 -1.38
N ILE A 116 -2.86 -4.74 -0.54
CA ILE A 116 -2.98 -4.82 0.92
C ILE A 116 -4.28 -4.14 1.38
N LYS A 117 -4.59 -2.95 0.86
CA LYS A 117 -5.84 -2.23 1.20
C LYS A 117 -7.09 -2.98 0.76
N ASP A 118 -7.08 -3.55 -0.44
CA ASP A 118 -8.19 -4.34 -0.95
C ASP A 118 -8.42 -5.58 -0.08
N ASN A 119 -7.34 -6.26 0.33
CA ASN A 119 -7.43 -7.36 1.26
C ASN A 119 -7.96 -6.93 2.63
N TYR A 120 -7.50 -5.77 3.14
CA TYR A 120 -7.98 -5.24 4.42
C TYR A 120 -9.50 -4.99 4.40
N ALA A 121 -10.01 -4.39 3.33
CA ALA A 121 -11.45 -4.14 3.17
C ALA A 121 -12.31 -5.43 3.16
N LEU A 122 -11.74 -6.57 2.74
CA LEU A 122 -12.46 -7.85 2.73
C LEU A 122 -12.69 -8.44 4.13
N PHE A 123 -11.89 -8.06 5.13
CA PHE A 123 -11.96 -8.70 6.45
C PHE A 123 -12.93 -8.03 7.43
N ASN A 124 -13.35 -6.79 7.16
CA ASN A 124 -14.37 -6.03 7.92
C ASN A 124 -14.21 -6.11 9.45
N ILE A 125 -12.96 -6.03 9.93
CA ILE A 125 -12.61 -6.14 11.36
C ILE A 125 -12.50 -4.78 12.04
N GLU A 126 -12.64 -3.68 11.30
CA GLU A 126 -12.43 -2.31 11.81
C GLU A 126 -13.38 -1.97 12.94
N ASP A 127 -14.67 -2.28 12.78
CA ASP A 127 -15.69 -1.96 13.78
C ASP A 127 -15.42 -2.67 15.10
N ASP A 128 -15.02 -3.95 15.04
CA ASP A 128 -14.72 -4.75 16.23
C ASP A 128 -13.47 -4.23 16.96
N ILE A 129 -12.42 -3.87 16.21
CA ILE A 129 -11.21 -3.26 16.77
C ILE A 129 -11.51 -1.87 17.33
N ALA A 130 -12.32 -1.05 16.62
CA ALA A 130 -12.69 0.28 17.03
C ALA A 130 -13.41 0.29 18.40
N VAL A 131 -14.26 -0.71 18.68
CA VAL A 131 -14.92 -0.87 19.97
C VAL A 131 -13.89 -1.05 21.08
N VAL A 132 -12.92 -1.95 20.91
CA VAL A 132 -11.85 -2.19 21.90
C VAL A 132 -10.97 -0.97 22.08
N MET A 133 -10.58 -0.30 20.98
CA MET A 133 -9.74 0.91 21.02
C MET A 133 -10.44 2.09 21.67
N LYS A 134 -11.74 2.25 21.46
CA LYS A 134 -12.54 3.31 22.11
C LYS A 134 -12.58 3.11 23.63
N THR A 135 -12.73 1.87 24.07
CA THR A 135 -12.69 1.52 25.50
C THR A 135 -11.31 1.80 26.08
N LEU A 136 -10.23 1.43 25.37
CA LEU A 136 -8.85 1.72 25.79
C LEU A 136 -8.62 3.23 25.97
N ASN A 137 -9.11 4.07 25.06
CA ASN A 137 -8.95 5.52 25.13
C ASN A 137 -9.76 6.18 26.30
N SER A 138 -10.74 5.48 26.83
CA SER A 138 -11.59 5.98 27.94
C SER A 138 -11.08 5.57 29.33
N VAL A 139 -10.11 4.68 29.40
CA VAL A 139 -9.52 4.19 30.66
C VAL A 139 -8.36 5.08 31.08
N ALA A 140 -8.24 5.38 32.40
CA ALA A 140 -7.06 6.03 32.92
C ALA A 140 -5.82 5.14 32.71
N ILE A 141 -4.69 5.75 32.33
CA ILE A 141 -3.44 5.07 32.01
C ILE A 141 -3.02 4.12 33.16
N GLU A 142 -3.29 4.53 34.40
CA GLU A 142 -2.95 3.75 35.62
C GLU A 142 -3.75 2.44 35.73
N GLU A 143 -4.99 2.39 35.21
CA GLU A 143 -5.81 1.17 35.19
C GLU A 143 -5.45 0.22 34.03
N ALA A 144 -4.85 0.75 32.95
CA ALA A 144 -4.43 -0.03 31.81
C ALA A 144 -3.06 -0.70 32.03
N MET A 145 -2.21 -0.14 32.89
CA MET A 145 -0.87 -0.65 33.18
C MET A 145 -0.95 -1.79 34.23
N VAL A 146 -0.99 -3.03 33.74
CA VAL A 146 -0.90 -4.21 34.60
C VAL A 146 0.54 -4.73 34.59
N PRO A 147 1.10 -5.19 35.75
CA PRO A 147 2.47 -5.68 35.80
C PRO A 147 2.74 -6.83 34.84
N LEU A 148 3.86 -6.72 34.17
CA LEU A 148 4.49 -7.58 33.17
C LEU A 148 4.06 -9.05 33.19
N SER A 149 3.39 -9.47 32.14
CA SER A 149 3.33 -10.87 31.77
C SER A 149 4.39 -11.19 30.69
N LEU A 150 4.83 -12.46 30.65
CA LEU A 150 5.84 -13.04 29.73
C LEU A 150 5.59 -12.85 28.22
N THR A 151 4.65 -12.02 27.85
CA THR A 151 4.11 -11.90 26.49
C THR A 151 5.04 -11.14 25.54
N SER A 152 5.97 -10.33 26.07
CA SER A 152 6.94 -9.57 25.26
C SER A 152 7.93 -10.47 24.48
N LEU A 153 8.21 -11.66 24.97
CA LEU A 153 9.08 -12.65 24.28
C LEU A 153 8.48 -13.10 22.94
N LYS A 154 7.16 -13.20 22.84
CA LYS A 154 6.47 -13.60 21.61
C LYS A 154 6.58 -12.56 20.47
N VAL A 155 6.90 -11.32 20.77
CA VAL A 155 7.13 -10.29 19.75
C VAL A 155 8.43 -10.58 18.99
N ASP A 156 9.49 -11.03 19.70
CA ASP A 156 10.75 -11.37 19.05
C ASP A 156 10.63 -12.59 18.14
N GLU A 157 9.83 -13.58 18.54
CA GLU A 157 9.59 -14.79 17.74
C GLU A 157 8.80 -14.50 16.45
N LYS A 158 7.99 -13.45 16.43
CA LYS A 158 7.13 -13.07 15.30
C LYS A 158 7.73 -11.98 14.42
N ALA A 159 8.70 -11.23 14.93
CA ALA A 159 9.35 -10.17 14.17
C ALA A 159 10.48 -10.75 13.31
N ASN A 160 10.47 -10.43 12.02
CA ASN A 160 11.58 -10.73 11.12
C ASN A 160 12.59 -9.55 11.05
N ASP A 161 13.66 -9.73 10.27
CA ASP A 161 14.75 -8.74 10.16
C ASP A 161 14.35 -7.47 9.41
N THR A 162 13.17 -7.45 8.78
CA THR A 162 12.68 -6.26 8.08
C THR A 162 11.98 -5.26 9.01
N LEU A 163 11.67 -5.67 10.27
CA LEU A 163 11.04 -4.78 11.24
C LEU A 163 12.10 -3.89 11.92
N PRO A 164 12.08 -2.55 11.74
CA PRO A 164 13.04 -1.66 12.36
C PRO A 164 13.08 -1.78 13.88
N TYR A 165 14.28 -1.68 14.47
CA TYR A 165 14.48 -1.83 15.91
C TYR A 165 13.59 -0.90 16.76
N VAL A 166 13.46 0.36 16.32
CA VAL A 166 12.63 1.36 17.03
C VAL A 166 11.17 0.92 17.04
N LEU A 167 10.65 0.46 15.91
CA LEU A 167 9.27 -0.02 15.78
C LEU A 167 9.06 -1.29 16.60
N LYS A 168 10.00 -2.25 16.55
CA LYS A 168 9.97 -3.46 17.36
C LYS A 168 9.93 -3.15 18.86
N ARG A 169 10.72 -2.15 19.30
CA ARG A 169 10.71 -1.69 20.70
C ARG A 169 9.36 -1.08 21.10
N THR A 170 8.80 -0.25 20.23
CA THR A 170 7.47 0.36 20.45
C THR A 170 6.39 -0.72 20.58
N ILE A 171 6.38 -1.72 19.69
CA ILE A 171 5.45 -2.84 19.76
C ILE A 171 5.61 -3.60 21.07
N LYS A 172 6.84 -3.90 21.50
CA LYS A 172 7.10 -4.58 22.78
C LYS A 172 6.53 -3.81 23.96
N ASN A 173 6.76 -2.50 24.02
CA ASN A 173 6.25 -1.66 25.09
C ASN A 173 4.72 -1.67 25.09
N ASN A 174 4.10 -1.46 23.93
CA ASN A 174 2.64 -1.48 23.81
C ASN A 174 2.03 -2.85 24.20
N VAL A 175 2.69 -3.95 23.86
CA VAL A 175 2.23 -5.29 24.26
C VAL A 175 2.31 -5.45 25.78
N VAL A 176 3.37 -4.98 26.42
CA VAL A 176 3.51 -5.02 27.87
C VAL A 176 2.42 -4.18 28.54
N ASP A 177 2.22 -2.95 28.07
CA ASP A 177 1.34 -1.99 28.71
C ASP A 177 -0.15 -2.33 28.51
N TYR A 178 -0.53 -2.84 27.36
CA TYR A 178 -1.95 -2.91 26.95
C TYR A 178 -2.50 -4.31 26.71
N PHE A 179 -1.65 -5.36 26.66
CA PHE A 179 -2.10 -6.70 26.28
C PHE A 179 -3.21 -7.24 27.17
N ASP A 180 -3.05 -7.16 28.49
CA ASP A 180 -4.03 -7.71 29.43
C ASP A 180 -5.34 -6.92 29.41
N PHE A 181 -5.28 -5.61 29.20
CA PHE A 181 -6.46 -4.78 29.02
C PHE A 181 -7.23 -5.18 27.75
N ILE A 182 -6.53 -5.26 26.61
CA ILE A 182 -7.13 -5.67 25.33
C ILE A 182 -7.72 -7.08 25.45
N ARG A 183 -7.01 -8.01 26.09
CA ARG A 183 -7.49 -9.38 26.33
C ARG A 183 -8.78 -9.40 27.12
N LYS A 184 -8.89 -8.58 28.19
CA LYS A 184 -10.12 -8.44 28.97
C LYS A 184 -11.26 -7.88 28.11
N GLY A 185 -10.99 -6.84 27.33
CA GLY A 185 -12.00 -6.25 26.42
C GLY A 185 -12.57 -7.27 25.44
N PHE A 186 -11.73 -8.09 24.84
CA PHE A 186 -12.20 -9.20 23.98
C PHE A 186 -12.91 -10.30 24.76
N ALA A 187 -12.50 -10.62 25.99
CA ALA A 187 -13.20 -11.57 26.83
C ALA A 187 -14.62 -11.08 27.21
N ASP A 188 -14.79 -9.76 27.39
CA ASP A 188 -16.12 -9.17 27.66
C ASP A 188 -17.01 -9.19 26.38
N ILE A 189 -16.44 -8.97 25.21
CA ILE A 189 -17.14 -9.17 23.93
C ILE A 189 -17.60 -10.63 23.77
N ASP A 190 -16.73 -11.59 24.08
CA ASP A 190 -17.05 -13.03 23.99
C ASP A 190 -18.17 -13.49 24.94
N LYS A 191 -18.40 -12.79 26.05
CA LYS A 191 -19.56 -13.04 26.94
C LYS A 191 -20.88 -12.70 26.27
N VAL A 192 -20.88 -11.70 25.40
CA VAL A 192 -22.07 -11.23 24.67
C VAL A 192 -22.21 -11.99 23.34
N THR A 193 -21.13 -12.20 22.64
CA THR A 193 -21.07 -12.88 21.35
C THR A 193 -20.00 -13.97 21.40
N PRO A 194 -20.34 -15.22 21.75
CA PRO A 194 -19.38 -16.31 21.89
C PRO A 194 -18.52 -16.52 20.64
N TYR A 195 -17.25 -16.81 20.85
CA TYR A 195 -16.24 -17.04 19.79
C TYR A 195 -15.87 -15.81 18.94
N LYS A 196 -16.33 -14.61 19.29
CA LYS A 196 -16.02 -13.40 18.52
C LYS A 196 -14.52 -13.11 18.49
N PHE A 197 -13.84 -13.21 19.63
CA PHE A 197 -12.38 -13.03 19.72
C PHE A 197 -11.61 -14.00 18.83
N SER A 198 -11.95 -15.29 18.88
CA SER A 198 -11.27 -16.30 18.04
C SER A 198 -11.50 -16.05 16.55
N THR A 199 -12.68 -15.58 16.17
CA THR A 199 -13.01 -15.21 14.79
C THR A 199 -12.18 -14.03 14.34
N ILE A 200 -12.11 -12.93 15.11
CA ILE A 200 -11.31 -11.75 14.81
C ILE A 200 -9.82 -12.12 14.73
N ALA A 201 -9.31 -12.90 15.68
CA ALA A 201 -7.93 -13.35 15.67
C ALA A 201 -7.58 -14.19 14.43
N ALA A 202 -8.48 -15.06 13.99
CA ALA A 202 -8.33 -15.84 12.77
C ALA A 202 -8.33 -14.96 11.51
N GLN A 203 -9.19 -13.95 11.46
CA GLN A 203 -9.24 -12.96 10.36
C GLN A 203 -7.95 -12.13 10.28
N ILE A 204 -7.49 -11.58 11.41
CA ILE A 204 -6.22 -10.82 11.48
C ILE A 204 -5.06 -11.70 11.03
N ARG A 205 -4.99 -12.95 11.50
CA ARG A 205 -3.94 -13.88 11.08
C ARG A 205 -4.00 -14.17 9.58
N SER A 206 -5.19 -14.40 9.03
CA SER A 206 -5.38 -14.65 7.61
C SER A 206 -4.98 -13.45 6.76
N PHE A 207 -5.36 -12.24 7.18
CA PHE A 207 -4.95 -10.99 6.57
C PHE A 207 -3.43 -10.83 6.57
N TYR A 208 -2.78 -10.98 7.74
CA TYR A 208 -1.33 -10.89 7.88
C TYR A 208 -0.60 -11.89 6.96
N CYS A 209 -1.06 -13.16 6.92
CA CYS A 209 -0.46 -14.16 6.04
C CYS A 209 -0.56 -13.80 4.55
N LYS A 210 -1.68 -13.22 4.12
CA LYS A 210 -1.84 -12.74 2.74
C LYS A 210 -0.93 -11.57 2.44
N CYS A 211 -0.84 -10.59 3.35
CA CYS A 211 0.07 -9.46 3.19
C CYS A 211 1.53 -9.92 3.09
N MET A 212 1.95 -10.88 3.91
CA MET A 212 3.29 -11.48 3.87
C MET A 212 3.60 -12.22 2.55
N GLN A 213 2.59 -12.73 1.85
CA GLN A 213 2.77 -13.31 0.51
C GLN A 213 2.99 -12.24 -0.56
N ILE A 214 2.38 -11.05 -0.39
CA ILE A 214 2.53 -9.93 -1.31
C ILE A 214 3.87 -9.22 -1.07
N ASN A 215 4.21 -8.99 0.20
CA ASN A 215 5.42 -8.30 0.62
C ASN A 215 5.84 -8.82 2.01
N ASN A 216 7.04 -9.38 2.12
CA ASN A 216 7.56 -9.92 3.39
C ASN A 216 8.16 -8.84 4.33
N ASN A 217 8.03 -7.56 3.97
CA ASN A 217 8.50 -6.45 4.79
C ASN A 217 7.45 -6.08 5.85
N GLN A 218 7.70 -6.43 7.10
CA GLN A 218 6.80 -6.17 8.24
C GLN A 218 6.62 -4.68 8.57
N GLU A 219 7.49 -3.80 8.10
CA GLU A 219 7.31 -2.36 8.26
C GLU A 219 6.17 -1.81 7.39
N VAL A 220 5.86 -2.48 6.28
CA VAL A 220 4.85 -2.05 5.31
C VAL A 220 3.47 -2.66 5.59
N ILE A 221 3.41 -3.79 6.26
CA ILE A 221 2.20 -4.51 6.64
C ILE A 221 1.63 -3.98 7.94
#